data_3e617d52d32c7315b2d84eb1e4506935
#
_entry.id   3e617d52d32c7315b2d84eb1e4506935
#
_cell.length_a   1.000
_cell.length_b   1.000
_cell.length_c   1.000
_cell.angle_alpha   90.00
_cell.angle_beta   90.00
_cell.angle_gamma   90.00
#
_symmetry.space_group_name_H-M   'P 1'
#
loop_
_entity.id
_entity.type
_entity.pdbx_description
1 polymer ?
#
loop_
_entity_poly.entity_id
_entity_poly.type
_entity_poly.pdbx_seq_one_letter_code
_entity_poly.pdbx_strand_id
1 'polypeptide(L)'
;MAHIEREAHPILTLFGLLVIGVVLTIFGGTVWTAPLEILIVFFHEAAHALMTVVTGGRVVEMAVTIDQGGHVISAGGNRFLILTAGYLGSLLIGAALLVAGMRSKHDRAILLALGVLVALITVFFVRNMFGIAYGLLAAALMIGIARLLPEIASDYTLRLIGVMSLLYVPADIFSDTIDRSHLHSDARMLAEEFGGTTMLWGGLWLSMSAAMVVISLLIGLRRRRRLPSTIGQ
;
A
#
# COMPACT_ATOMS: atom_id res chain seq x y z
N MET A 1 -19.03 -21.14 20.39
CA MET A 1 -17.70 -21.70 20.65
C MET A 1 -16.72 -21.23 19.56
N ALA A 2 -16.27 -19.99 19.52
CA ALA A 2 -15.22 -19.52 18.62
C ALA A 2 -14.69 -18.14 19.06
N HIS A 3 -14.38 -17.98 20.33
CA HIS A 3 -13.87 -16.70 20.87
C HIS A 3 -12.48 -16.83 21.51
N ILE A 4 -11.78 -17.93 21.32
CA ILE A 4 -10.62 -18.26 22.18
C ILE A 4 -9.26 -18.07 21.52
N GLU A 5 -9.11 -17.79 20.21
CA GLU A 5 -7.78 -17.79 19.58
C GLU A 5 -7.28 -16.48 18.97
N ARG A 6 -7.84 -15.34 19.30
CA ARG A 6 -7.28 -14.05 18.86
C ARG A 6 -6.13 -13.49 19.72
N GLU A 7 -5.61 -14.25 20.65
CA GLU A 7 -4.51 -13.82 21.53
C GLU A 7 -3.16 -14.53 21.30
N ALA A 8 -2.94 -15.16 20.15
CA ALA A 8 -1.60 -15.58 19.80
C ALA A 8 -0.75 -14.33 19.54
N HIS A 9 -0.04 -13.90 20.56
CA HIS A 9 1.01 -12.90 20.63
C HIS A 9 1.11 -11.96 19.42
N PRO A 10 0.40 -10.83 19.37
CA PRO A 10 0.40 -9.91 18.22
C PRO A 10 1.81 -9.44 17.86
N ILE A 11 2.71 -9.37 18.83
CA ILE A 11 4.12 -9.04 18.63
C ILE A 11 4.83 -10.15 17.85
N LEU A 12 4.60 -11.43 18.17
CA LEU A 12 5.23 -12.54 17.49
C LEU A 12 4.74 -12.67 16.04
N THR A 13 3.45 -12.46 15.84
CA THR A 13 2.85 -12.42 14.49
C THR A 13 3.42 -11.27 13.67
N LEU A 14 3.50 -10.07 14.23
CA LEU A 14 4.11 -8.93 13.56
C LEU A 14 5.59 -9.17 13.27
N PHE A 15 6.34 -9.72 14.21
CA PHE A 15 7.74 -10.07 14.02
C PHE A 15 7.90 -11.08 12.86
N GLY A 16 7.08 -12.13 12.84
CA GLY A 16 7.08 -13.09 11.73
C GLY A 16 6.78 -12.45 10.38
N LEU A 17 5.78 -11.56 10.32
CA LEU A 17 5.44 -10.82 9.10
C LEU A 17 6.56 -9.85 8.68
N LEU A 18 7.22 -9.19 9.63
CA LEU A 18 8.37 -8.33 9.33
C LEU A 18 9.54 -9.15 8.77
N VAL A 19 9.83 -10.32 9.36
CA VAL A 19 10.87 -11.21 8.84
C VAL A 19 10.52 -11.67 7.43
N ILE A 20 9.27 -12.10 7.20
CA ILE A 20 8.79 -12.48 5.86
C ILE A 20 8.92 -11.28 4.90
N GLY A 21 8.46 -10.10 5.31
CA GLY A 21 8.54 -8.90 4.48
C GLY A 21 9.98 -8.52 4.11
N VAL A 22 10.91 -8.57 5.08
CA VAL A 22 12.33 -8.32 4.83
C VAL A 22 12.91 -9.36 3.87
N VAL A 23 12.60 -10.65 4.06
CA VAL A 23 13.03 -11.71 3.14
C VAL A 23 12.48 -11.45 1.74
N LEU A 24 11.18 -11.15 1.62
CA LEU A 24 10.57 -10.83 0.33
C LEU A 24 11.20 -9.59 -0.32
N THR A 25 11.59 -8.58 0.44
CA THR A 25 12.28 -7.38 -0.08
C THR A 25 13.71 -7.70 -0.53
N ILE A 26 14.46 -8.53 0.21
CA ILE A 26 15.81 -8.97 -0.17
C ILE A 26 15.78 -9.80 -1.47
N PHE A 27 14.75 -10.63 -1.63
CA PHE A 27 14.50 -11.41 -2.84
C PHE A 27 13.57 -10.69 -3.83
N GLY A 28 13.44 -9.37 -3.71
CA GLY A 28 12.61 -8.53 -4.57
C GLY A 28 12.91 -8.71 -6.05
N GLY A 29 11.92 -8.48 -6.90
CA GLY A 29 12.03 -8.70 -8.35
C GLY A 29 11.96 -10.16 -8.78
N THR A 30 11.75 -11.09 -7.86
CA THR A 30 11.54 -12.51 -8.21
C THR A 30 10.07 -12.78 -8.55
N VAL A 31 9.81 -13.87 -9.27
CA VAL A 31 8.43 -14.29 -9.61
C VAL A 31 7.54 -14.49 -8.37
N TRP A 32 8.11 -14.76 -7.20
CA TRP A 32 7.39 -15.01 -5.96
C TRP A 32 6.98 -13.73 -5.24
N THR A 33 7.75 -12.65 -5.37
CA THR A 33 7.49 -11.35 -4.73
C THR A 33 6.73 -10.41 -5.63
N ALA A 34 6.91 -10.54 -6.95
CA ALA A 34 6.30 -9.69 -7.97
C ALA A 34 4.78 -9.44 -7.77
N PRO A 35 3.94 -10.42 -7.41
CA PRO A 35 2.52 -10.13 -7.23
C PRO A 35 2.23 -9.11 -6.12
N LEU A 36 2.98 -9.11 -5.03
CA LEU A 36 2.80 -8.13 -3.96
C LEU A 36 3.42 -6.77 -4.34
N GLU A 37 4.57 -6.76 -4.98
CA GLU A 37 5.25 -5.55 -5.45
C GLU A 37 4.40 -4.82 -6.48
N ILE A 38 3.84 -5.54 -7.47
CA ILE A 38 2.92 -4.98 -8.47
C ILE A 38 1.63 -4.44 -7.80
N LEU A 39 1.14 -5.05 -6.73
CA LEU A 39 0.01 -4.51 -5.97
C LEU A 39 0.35 -3.16 -5.33
N ILE A 40 1.58 -3.01 -4.82
CA ILE A 40 2.01 -1.74 -4.22
C ILE A 40 2.19 -0.67 -5.29
N VAL A 41 2.75 -1.04 -6.46
CA VAL A 41 2.79 -0.16 -7.64
C VAL A 41 1.36 0.22 -8.07
N PHE A 42 0.42 -0.72 -8.09
CA PHE A 42 -0.98 -0.41 -8.36
C PHE A 42 -1.55 0.62 -7.37
N PHE A 43 -1.22 0.53 -6.08
CA PHE A 43 -1.64 1.54 -5.09
C PHE A 43 -0.96 2.89 -5.33
N HIS A 44 0.28 2.91 -5.77
CA HIS A 44 1.02 4.11 -6.15
C HIS A 44 0.30 4.83 -7.30
N GLU A 45 0.01 4.12 -8.39
CA GLU A 45 -0.72 4.69 -9.52
C GLU A 45 -2.16 5.09 -9.16
N ALA A 46 -2.83 4.29 -8.34
CA ALA A 46 -4.16 4.62 -7.83
C ALA A 46 -4.17 5.91 -7.00
N ALA A 47 -3.09 6.17 -6.25
CA ALA A 47 -2.96 7.40 -5.48
C ALA A 47 -2.76 8.62 -6.38
N HIS A 48 -1.96 8.52 -7.47
CA HIS A 48 -1.89 9.56 -8.50
C HIS A 48 -3.26 9.82 -9.15
N ALA A 49 -3.96 8.75 -9.52
CA ALA A 49 -5.28 8.85 -10.13
C ALA A 49 -6.30 9.52 -9.19
N LEU A 50 -6.32 9.12 -7.91
CA LEU A 50 -7.18 9.72 -6.91
C LEU A 50 -6.87 11.21 -6.71
N MET A 51 -5.59 11.56 -6.58
CA MET A 51 -5.19 12.96 -6.38
C MET A 51 -5.48 13.81 -7.61
N THR A 52 -5.37 13.25 -8.82
CA THR A 52 -5.80 13.90 -10.04
C THR A 52 -7.28 14.31 -9.97
N VAL A 53 -8.16 13.36 -9.60
CA VAL A 53 -9.61 13.61 -9.51
C VAL A 53 -9.94 14.59 -8.38
N VAL A 54 -9.34 14.40 -7.19
CA VAL A 54 -9.59 15.26 -6.01
C VAL A 54 -9.17 16.70 -6.26
N THR A 55 -8.14 16.93 -7.07
CA THR A 55 -7.67 18.27 -7.43
C THR A 55 -8.31 18.84 -8.70
N GLY A 56 -9.41 18.23 -9.17
CA GLY A 56 -10.22 18.74 -10.28
C GLY A 56 -9.69 18.37 -11.67
N GLY A 57 -8.74 17.44 -11.74
CA GLY A 57 -8.25 16.88 -13.00
C GLY A 57 -9.07 15.67 -13.46
N ARG A 58 -8.66 15.11 -14.59
CA ARG A 58 -9.23 13.91 -15.21
C ARG A 58 -8.13 12.90 -15.49
N VAL A 59 -8.31 11.68 -15.06
CA VAL A 59 -7.45 10.55 -15.41
C VAL A 59 -7.77 10.14 -16.86
N VAL A 60 -6.76 10.16 -17.72
CA VAL A 60 -6.86 9.72 -19.11
C VAL A 60 -6.57 8.23 -19.21
N GLU A 61 -5.48 7.81 -18.56
CA GLU A 61 -4.99 6.44 -18.57
C GLU A 61 -4.24 6.13 -17.28
N MET A 62 -4.38 4.90 -16.83
CA MET A 62 -3.54 4.28 -15.81
C MET A 62 -3.02 2.96 -16.36
N ALA A 63 -1.76 2.68 -16.19
CA ALA A 63 -1.14 1.41 -16.58
C ALA A 63 -0.24 0.87 -15.47
N VAL A 64 -0.19 -0.46 -15.38
CA VAL A 64 0.74 -1.20 -14.50
C VAL A 64 1.39 -2.29 -15.32
N THR A 65 2.69 -2.52 -15.16
CA THR A 65 3.45 -3.47 -15.98
C THR A 65 3.98 -4.64 -15.15
N ILE A 66 4.37 -5.70 -15.84
CA ILE A 66 4.94 -6.90 -15.21
C ILE A 66 6.32 -6.62 -14.56
N ASP A 67 7.03 -5.62 -15.08
CA ASP A 67 8.35 -5.21 -14.58
C ASP A 67 8.25 -4.24 -13.39
N GLN A 68 7.11 -4.25 -12.68
CA GLN A 68 6.85 -3.42 -11.48
C GLN A 68 6.90 -1.92 -11.78
N GLY A 69 6.60 -1.53 -13.01
CA GLY A 69 6.43 -0.15 -13.42
C GLY A 69 4.96 0.22 -13.54
N GLY A 70 4.69 1.52 -13.59
CA GLY A 70 3.35 2.04 -13.85
C GLY A 70 3.40 3.49 -14.31
N HIS A 71 2.25 4.01 -14.70
CA HIS A 71 2.07 5.43 -14.94
C HIS A 71 0.60 5.82 -14.92
N VAL A 72 0.34 7.09 -14.61
CA VAL A 72 -0.96 7.74 -14.79
C VAL A 72 -0.80 8.94 -15.69
N ILE A 73 -1.55 8.96 -16.79
CA ILE A 73 -1.68 10.14 -17.64
C ILE A 73 -2.87 10.95 -17.14
N SER A 74 -2.60 12.16 -16.69
CA SER A 74 -3.58 13.11 -16.15
C SER A 74 -3.76 14.31 -17.05
N ALA A 75 -4.98 14.84 -17.10
CA ALA A 75 -5.29 16.12 -17.73
C ALA A 75 -5.85 17.09 -16.69
N GLY A 76 -5.09 18.15 -16.37
CA GLY A 76 -5.40 19.08 -15.28
C GLY A 76 -5.10 18.52 -13.89
N GLY A 77 -5.67 19.14 -12.87
CA GLY A 77 -5.36 18.84 -11.47
C GLY A 77 -4.13 19.59 -10.96
N ASN A 78 -3.80 19.40 -9.69
CA ASN A 78 -2.62 20.01 -9.08
C ASN A 78 -1.40 19.09 -9.22
N ARG A 79 -0.50 19.44 -10.14
CA ARG A 79 0.66 18.62 -10.50
C ARG A 79 1.57 18.28 -9.32
N PHE A 80 1.79 19.24 -8.42
CA PHE A 80 2.59 19.02 -7.20
C PHE A 80 1.99 17.94 -6.31
N LEU A 81 0.68 18.05 -6.04
CA LEU A 81 -0.03 17.08 -5.20
C LEU A 81 -0.11 15.72 -5.88
N ILE A 82 -0.33 15.69 -7.20
CA ILE A 82 -0.37 14.44 -7.96
C ILE A 82 0.97 13.70 -7.85
N LEU A 83 2.10 14.34 -8.14
CA LEU A 83 3.43 13.73 -8.07
C LEU A 83 3.80 13.28 -6.65
N THR A 84 3.37 14.04 -5.63
CA THR A 84 3.63 13.69 -4.23
C THR A 84 2.76 12.50 -3.77
N ALA A 85 1.61 12.29 -4.39
CA ALA A 85 0.62 11.31 -3.96
C ALA A 85 1.04 9.85 -4.18
N GLY A 86 1.83 9.53 -5.18
CA GLY A 86 2.20 8.15 -5.50
C GLY A 86 2.85 7.44 -4.32
N TYR A 87 4.04 7.85 -3.93
CA TYR A 87 4.78 7.24 -2.82
C TYR A 87 4.06 7.40 -1.48
N LEU A 88 3.66 8.62 -1.15
CA LEU A 88 3.01 8.87 0.15
C LEU A 88 1.64 8.22 0.25
N GLY A 89 0.90 8.14 -0.86
CA GLY A 89 -0.41 7.50 -0.89
C GLY A 89 -0.33 5.98 -0.74
N SER A 90 0.56 5.30 -1.48
CA SER A 90 0.75 3.86 -1.34
C SER A 90 1.27 3.48 0.05
N LEU A 91 2.16 4.30 0.62
CA LEU A 91 2.63 4.14 1.99
C LEU A 91 1.51 4.32 3.01
N LEU A 92 0.65 5.35 2.84
CA LEU A 92 -0.49 5.61 3.72
C LEU A 92 -1.52 4.47 3.64
N ILE A 93 -1.81 3.97 2.45
CA ILE A 93 -2.67 2.79 2.25
C ILE A 93 -2.08 1.59 3.02
N GLY A 94 -0.79 1.30 2.84
CA GLY A 94 -0.11 0.22 3.54
C GLY A 94 -0.16 0.35 5.06
N ALA A 95 0.12 1.56 5.58
CA ALA A 95 0.03 1.88 6.99
C ALA A 95 -1.39 1.65 7.55
N ALA A 96 -2.39 2.12 6.84
CA ALA A 96 -3.80 1.95 7.21
C ALA A 96 -4.21 0.47 7.23
N LEU A 97 -3.78 -0.32 6.24
CA LEU A 97 -4.06 -1.76 6.16
C LEU A 97 -3.37 -2.52 7.30
N LEU A 98 -2.10 -2.22 7.61
CA LEU A 98 -1.40 -2.84 8.73
C LEU A 98 -2.10 -2.54 10.06
N VAL A 99 -2.41 -1.27 10.32
CA VAL A 99 -3.09 -0.85 11.55
C VAL A 99 -4.49 -1.47 11.62
N ALA A 100 -5.21 -1.52 10.51
CA ALA A 100 -6.52 -2.16 10.43
C ALA A 100 -6.44 -3.65 10.80
N GLY A 101 -5.56 -4.41 10.14
CA GLY A 101 -5.35 -5.83 10.43
C GLY A 101 -4.89 -6.11 11.87
N MET A 102 -4.19 -5.16 12.52
CA MET A 102 -3.79 -5.31 13.93
C MET A 102 -4.88 -4.92 14.93
N ARG A 103 -5.80 -4.04 14.55
CA ARG A 103 -6.73 -3.40 15.49
C ARG A 103 -8.20 -3.55 15.17
N SER A 104 -8.55 -3.78 13.92
CA SER A 104 -9.94 -3.93 13.50
C SER A 104 -10.54 -5.26 13.97
N LYS A 105 -11.85 -5.30 14.04
CA LYS A 105 -12.65 -6.53 14.16
C LYS A 105 -13.40 -6.83 12.87
N HIS A 106 -13.13 -6.04 11.82
CA HIS A 106 -13.87 -6.07 10.56
C HIS A 106 -12.93 -6.37 9.37
N ASP A 107 -11.89 -7.19 9.60
CA ASP A 107 -10.83 -7.44 8.61
C ASP A 107 -11.39 -7.98 7.30
N ARG A 108 -12.40 -8.86 7.39
CA ARG A 108 -13.14 -9.37 6.24
C ARG A 108 -13.83 -8.28 5.42
N ALA A 109 -14.49 -7.33 6.09
CA ALA A 109 -15.18 -6.24 5.42
C ALA A 109 -14.18 -5.25 4.77
N ILE A 110 -13.05 -5.00 5.43
CA ILE A 110 -11.98 -4.14 4.93
C ILE A 110 -11.34 -4.77 3.69
N LEU A 111 -10.99 -6.06 3.74
CA LEU A 111 -10.39 -6.76 2.61
C LEU A 111 -11.37 -6.86 1.43
N LEU A 112 -12.65 -7.09 1.70
CA LEU A 112 -13.70 -7.07 0.68
C LEU A 112 -13.82 -5.71 0.01
N ALA A 113 -13.87 -4.63 0.81
CA ALA A 113 -13.93 -3.27 0.31
C ALA A 113 -12.69 -2.92 -0.53
N LEU A 114 -11.50 -3.33 -0.09
CA LEU A 114 -10.26 -3.15 -0.85
C LEU A 114 -10.32 -3.86 -2.19
N GLY A 115 -10.75 -5.13 -2.22
CA GLY A 115 -10.89 -5.89 -3.47
C GLY A 115 -11.88 -5.26 -4.43
N VAL A 116 -13.03 -4.78 -3.93
CA VAL A 116 -14.01 -4.05 -4.75
C VAL A 116 -13.42 -2.74 -5.28
N LEU A 117 -12.68 -1.99 -4.46
CA LEU A 117 -12.03 -0.75 -4.88
C LEU A 117 -10.98 -1.01 -5.98
N VAL A 118 -10.15 -2.04 -5.82
CA VAL A 118 -9.17 -2.45 -6.84
C VAL A 118 -9.88 -2.81 -8.15
N ALA A 119 -10.99 -3.57 -8.10
CA ALA A 119 -11.78 -3.90 -9.28
C ALA A 119 -12.34 -2.64 -9.97
N LEU A 120 -12.90 -1.71 -9.21
CA LEU A 120 -13.46 -0.47 -9.75
C LEU A 120 -12.37 0.39 -10.41
N ILE A 121 -11.23 0.60 -9.73
CA ILE A 121 -10.09 1.34 -10.29
C ILE A 121 -9.63 0.67 -11.59
N THR A 122 -9.51 -0.65 -11.61
CA THR A 122 -9.09 -1.40 -12.80
C THR A 122 -10.05 -1.17 -13.95
N VAL A 123 -11.35 -1.32 -13.74
CA VAL A 123 -12.36 -1.18 -14.81
C VAL A 123 -12.43 0.25 -15.34
N PHE A 124 -12.36 1.24 -14.46
CA PHE A 124 -12.56 2.63 -14.87
C PHE A 124 -11.29 3.32 -15.40
N PHE A 125 -10.11 2.95 -14.91
CA PHE A 125 -8.88 3.71 -15.20
C PHE A 125 -7.78 2.93 -15.88
N VAL A 126 -7.64 1.60 -15.65
CA VAL A 126 -6.56 0.82 -16.25
C VAL A 126 -6.84 0.55 -17.74
N ARG A 127 -5.83 0.76 -18.59
CA ARG A 127 -5.98 0.66 -20.06
C ARG A 127 -5.06 -0.36 -20.74
N ASN A 128 -4.06 -0.90 -20.03
CA ASN A 128 -3.20 -1.95 -20.59
C ASN A 128 -3.68 -3.35 -20.19
N MET A 129 -3.50 -4.33 -21.09
CA MET A 129 -3.99 -5.70 -20.93
C MET A 129 -3.45 -6.38 -19.66
N PHE A 130 -2.15 -6.23 -19.38
CA PHE A 130 -1.55 -6.81 -18.18
C PHE A 130 -2.17 -6.22 -16.92
N GLY A 131 -2.24 -4.88 -16.83
CA GLY A 131 -2.82 -4.20 -15.66
C GLY A 131 -4.28 -4.57 -15.42
N ILE A 132 -5.10 -4.73 -16.49
CA ILE A 132 -6.49 -5.19 -16.40
C ILE A 132 -6.53 -6.62 -15.84
N ALA A 133 -5.78 -7.54 -16.43
CA ALA A 133 -5.75 -8.94 -15.99
C ALA A 133 -5.27 -9.07 -14.55
N TYR A 134 -4.18 -8.37 -14.21
CA TYR A 134 -3.62 -8.36 -12.86
C TYR A 134 -4.59 -7.76 -11.84
N GLY A 135 -5.14 -6.57 -12.11
CA GLY A 135 -6.03 -5.88 -11.19
C GLY A 135 -7.33 -6.67 -10.91
N LEU A 136 -7.93 -7.28 -11.95
CA LEU A 136 -9.11 -8.14 -11.77
C LEU A 136 -8.77 -9.42 -11.00
N LEU A 137 -7.62 -10.05 -11.26
CA LEU A 137 -7.18 -11.23 -10.52
C LEU A 137 -6.90 -10.88 -9.05
N ALA A 138 -6.19 -9.80 -8.77
CA ALA A 138 -5.92 -9.33 -7.41
C ALA A 138 -7.22 -9.03 -6.65
N ALA A 139 -8.15 -8.34 -7.29
CA ALA A 139 -9.47 -8.07 -6.74
C ALA A 139 -10.25 -9.36 -6.44
N ALA A 140 -10.28 -10.29 -7.39
CA ALA A 140 -10.95 -11.59 -7.22
C ALA A 140 -10.35 -12.41 -6.08
N LEU A 141 -9.01 -12.42 -5.94
CA LEU A 141 -8.32 -13.07 -4.82
C LEU A 141 -8.70 -12.44 -3.48
N MET A 142 -8.67 -11.11 -3.36
CA MET A 142 -9.05 -10.41 -2.13
C MET A 142 -10.51 -10.69 -1.74
N ILE A 143 -11.43 -10.61 -2.71
CA ILE A 143 -12.85 -10.90 -2.51
C ILE A 143 -13.05 -12.37 -2.15
N GLY A 144 -12.34 -13.28 -2.82
CA GLY A 144 -12.37 -14.71 -2.55
C GLY A 144 -11.88 -15.04 -1.15
N ILE A 145 -10.72 -14.50 -0.73
CA ILE A 145 -10.20 -14.65 0.65
C ILE A 145 -11.23 -14.14 1.66
N ALA A 146 -11.77 -12.94 1.44
CA ALA A 146 -12.72 -12.33 2.35
C ALA A 146 -14.04 -13.13 2.49
N ARG A 147 -14.48 -13.80 1.43
CA ARG A 147 -15.77 -14.50 1.42
C ARG A 147 -15.68 -15.99 1.75
N LEU A 148 -14.62 -16.65 1.29
CA LEU A 148 -14.53 -18.11 1.30
C LEU A 148 -13.66 -18.66 2.43
N LEU A 149 -12.69 -17.84 2.95
CA LEU A 149 -11.77 -18.29 3.97
C LEU A 149 -12.18 -17.78 5.37
N PRO A 150 -11.63 -18.40 6.44
CA PRO A 150 -11.80 -17.90 7.81
C PRO A 150 -11.33 -16.45 7.96
N GLU A 151 -11.91 -15.71 8.90
CA GLU A 151 -11.59 -14.29 9.13
C GLU A 151 -10.09 -14.02 9.36
N ILE A 152 -9.40 -14.98 9.96
CA ILE A 152 -7.95 -14.94 10.19
C ILE A 152 -7.16 -14.77 8.88
N ALA A 153 -7.64 -15.32 7.75
CA ALA A 153 -6.99 -15.15 6.46
C ALA A 153 -7.06 -13.70 5.98
N SER A 154 -8.19 -13.02 6.21
CA SER A 154 -8.33 -11.59 5.90
C SER A 154 -7.39 -10.74 6.77
N ASP A 155 -7.28 -11.04 8.05
CA ASP A 155 -6.36 -10.39 8.97
C ASP A 155 -4.90 -10.49 8.49
N TYR A 156 -4.41 -11.71 8.21
CA TYR A 156 -3.06 -11.92 7.70
C TYR A 156 -2.82 -11.26 6.35
N THR A 157 -3.80 -11.28 5.45
CA THR A 157 -3.70 -10.63 4.14
C THR A 157 -3.52 -9.12 4.28
N LEU A 158 -4.34 -8.46 5.12
CA LEU A 158 -4.22 -7.02 5.36
C LEU A 158 -2.86 -6.65 5.97
N ARG A 159 -2.39 -7.43 6.94
CA ARG A 159 -1.08 -7.21 7.57
C ARG A 159 0.05 -7.44 6.59
N LEU A 160 -0.01 -8.49 5.77
CA LEU A 160 1.02 -8.79 4.77
C LEU A 160 1.13 -7.65 3.75
N ILE A 161 0.01 -7.20 3.17
CA ILE A 161 -0.01 -6.08 2.24
C ILE A 161 0.54 -4.81 2.92
N GLY A 162 0.11 -4.55 4.17
CA GLY A 162 0.56 -3.40 4.93
C GLY A 162 2.07 -3.42 5.21
N VAL A 163 2.61 -4.55 5.67
CA VAL A 163 4.06 -4.71 5.92
C VAL A 163 4.85 -4.56 4.62
N MET A 164 4.41 -5.20 3.54
CA MET A 164 5.08 -5.09 2.25
C MET A 164 5.08 -3.65 1.73
N SER A 165 3.98 -2.90 1.85
CA SER A 165 3.95 -1.48 1.46
C SER A 165 4.95 -0.65 2.28
N LEU A 166 5.01 -0.88 3.61
CA LEU A 166 5.92 -0.14 4.50
C LEU A 166 7.40 -0.47 4.28
N LEU A 167 7.73 -1.59 3.67
CA LEU A 167 9.10 -1.99 3.33
C LEU A 167 9.46 -1.64 1.88
N TYR A 168 8.55 -1.94 0.95
CA TYR A 168 8.80 -1.74 -0.48
C TYR A 168 8.85 -0.26 -0.87
N VAL A 169 7.90 0.57 -0.39
CA VAL A 169 7.84 1.99 -0.80
C VAL A 169 9.11 2.76 -0.44
N PRO A 170 9.67 2.69 0.79
CA PRO A 170 10.95 3.34 1.08
C PRO A 170 12.10 2.80 0.23
N ALA A 171 12.14 1.50 -0.08
CA ALA A 171 13.15 0.91 -0.94
C ALA A 171 13.04 1.42 -2.38
N ASP A 172 11.83 1.57 -2.89
CA ASP A 172 11.54 2.09 -4.21
C ASP A 172 11.90 3.59 -4.33
N ILE A 173 11.53 4.41 -3.33
CA ILE A 173 11.98 5.81 -3.23
C ILE A 173 13.50 5.89 -3.26
N PHE A 174 14.19 5.05 -2.49
CA PHE A 174 15.65 5.04 -2.45
C PHE A 174 16.23 4.69 -3.84
N SER A 175 15.72 3.64 -4.46
CA SER A 175 16.15 3.22 -5.80
C SER A 175 15.92 4.33 -6.83
N ASP A 176 14.76 4.95 -6.85
CA ASP A 176 14.40 6.01 -7.82
C ASP A 176 15.19 7.31 -7.63
N THR A 177 15.65 7.57 -6.40
CA THR A 177 16.37 8.81 -6.10
C THR A 177 17.88 8.67 -6.15
N ILE A 178 18.42 7.48 -5.92
CA ILE A 178 19.87 7.23 -5.85
C ILE A 178 20.33 6.34 -7.00
N ASP A 179 19.79 5.12 -7.11
CA ASP A 179 20.28 4.14 -8.09
C ASP A 179 19.86 4.47 -9.51
N ARG A 180 18.62 4.91 -9.68
CA ARG A 180 17.96 5.18 -10.95
C ARG A 180 17.60 6.67 -11.13
N SER A 181 18.35 7.58 -10.48
CA SER A 181 18.07 9.02 -10.47
C SER A 181 18.02 9.68 -11.87
N HIS A 182 18.53 9.00 -12.90
CA HIS A 182 18.47 9.41 -14.30
C HIS A 182 17.14 9.08 -14.98
N LEU A 183 16.31 8.21 -14.39
CA LEU A 183 14.99 7.86 -14.92
C LEU A 183 13.94 8.90 -14.53
N HIS A 184 12.84 8.94 -15.26
CA HIS A 184 11.70 9.80 -14.99
C HIS A 184 10.88 9.25 -13.81
N SER A 185 11.32 9.57 -12.58
CA SER A 185 10.59 9.31 -11.33
C SER A 185 9.79 10.54 -10.89
N ASP A 186 8.82 10.36 -10.01
CA ASP A 186 8.06 11.48 -9.42
C ASP A 186 8.98 12.50 -8.74
N ALA A 187 10.01 12.05 -8.03
CA ALA A 187 10.99 12.93 -7.39
C ALA A 187 11.77 13.77 -8.41
N ARG A 188 12.10 13.17 -9.54
CA ARG A 188 12.77 13.88 -10.63
C ARG A 188 11.84 14.90 -11.27
N MET A 189 10.60 14.51 -11.58
CA MET A 189 9.61 15.43 -12.16
C MET A 189 9.32 16.61 -11.21
N LEU A 190 9.25 16.38 -9.90
CA LEU A 190 9.14 17.48 -8.92
C LEU A 190 10.35 18.40 -8.95
N ALA A 191 11.56 17.85 -9.01
CA ALA A 191 12.78 18.65 -9.07
C ALA A 191 12.83 19.52 -10.35
N GLU A 192 12.42 18.95 -11.49
CA GLU A 192 12.39 19.65 -12.78
C GLU A 192 11.29 20.73 -12.85
N GLU A 193 10.11 20.48 -12.27
CA GLU A 193 8.95 21.39 -12.37
C GLU A 193 8.90 22.43 -11.23
N PHE A 194 9.32 22.06 -10.01
CA PHE A 194 9.18 22.90 -8.80
C PHE A 194 10.52 23.30 -8.18
N GLY A 195 11.63 22.86 -8.75
CA GLY A 195 12.96 23.16 -8.26
C GLY A 195 13.45 22.17 -7.19
N GLY A 196 14.67 22.39 -6.75
CA GLY A 196 15.39 21.47 -5.86
C GLY A 196 16.13 20.39 -6.64
N THR A 197 16.38 19.28 -5.98
CA THR A 197 17.02 18.10 -6.57
C THR A 197 16.18 16.86 -6.34
N THR A 198 16.35 15.82 -7.17
CA THR A 198 15.71 14.51 -6.97
C THR A 198 16.00 13.97 -5.57
N MET A 199 17.25 14.13 -5.08
CA MET A 199 17.67 13.70 -3.74
C MET A 199 16.96 14.49 -2.62
N LEU A 200 16.63 15.78 -2.83
CA LEU A 200 15.87 16.57 -1.86
C LEU A 200 14.47 15.98 -1.66
N TRP A 201 13.76 15.76 -2.75
CA TRP A 201 12.39 15.23 -2.72
C TRP A 201 12.36 13.79 -2.20
N GLY A 202 13.26 12.93 -2.69
CA GLY A 202 13.40 11.57 -2.18
C GLY A 202 13.77 11.52 -0.70
N GLY A 203 14.69 12.37 -0.25
CA GLY A 203 15.06 12.47 1.17
C GLY A 203 13.90 12.90 2.07
N LEU A 204 13.07 13.84 1.61
CA LEU A 204 11.84 14.23 2.31
C LEU A 204 10.88 13.05 2.42
N TRP A 205 10.62 12.35 1.32
CA TRP A 205 9.72 11.20 1.32
C TRP A 205 10.25 10.02 2.13
N LEU A 206 11.56 9.75 2.12
CA LEU A 206 12.18 8.75 2.98
C LEU A 206 12.02 9.09 4.47
N SER A 207 12.19 10.37 4.82
CA SER A 207 11.99 10.83 6.20
C SER A 207 10.52 10.67 6.63
N MET A 208 9.57 11.02 5.76
CA MET A 208 8.14 10.81 6.02
C MET A 208 7.79 9.32 6.09
N SER A 209 8.42 8.49 5.26
CA SER A 209 8.25 7.03 5.29
C SER A 209 8.71 6.45 6.62
N ALA A 210 9.90 6.84 7.09
CA ALA A 210 10.41 6.39 8.39
C ALA A 210 9.47 6.80 9.54
N ALA A 211 8.97 8.02 9.53
CA ALA A 211 8.00 8.48 10.51
C ALA A 211 6.69 7.67 10.46
N MET A 212 6.18 7.40 9.25
CA MET A 212 4.94 6.64 9.06
C MET A 212 5.08 5.18 9.49
N VAL A 213 6.23 4.54 9.22
CA VAL A 213 6.54 3.19 9.72
C VAL A 213 6.49 3.18 11.25
N VAL A 214 7.21 4.10 11.91
CA VAL A 214 7.24 4.18 13.37
C VAL A 214 5.85 4.42 13.95
N ILE A 215 5.10 5.38 13.40
CA ILE A 215 3.74 5.69 13.86
C ILE A 215 2.82 4.48 13.71
N SER A 216 2.86 3.80 12.57
CA SER A 216 2.03 2.62 12.31
C SER A 216 2.31 1.49 13.28
N LEU A 217 3.59 1.24 13.60
CA LEU A 217 3.99 0.26 14.58
C LEU A 217 3.54 0.65 15.99
N LEU A 218 3.74 1.91 16.39
CA LEU A 218 3.31 2.40 17.69
C LEU A 218 1.78 2.31 17.87
N ILE A 219 1.00 2.65 16.83
CA ILE A 219 -0.45 2.55 16.87
C ILE A 219 -0.86 1.07 16.90
N GLY A 220 -0.28 0.25 16.03
CA GLY A 220 -0.60 -1.17 15.92
C GLY A 220 -0.33 -1.93 17.22
N LEU A 221 0.82 -1.67 17.87
CA LEU A 221 1.26 -2.35 19.09
C LEU A 221 0.65 -1.81 20.39
N ARG A 222 -0.03 -0.65 20.36
CA ARG A 222 -0.68 -0.14 21.59
C ARG A 222 -1.68 -1.16 22.12
N ARG A 223 -1.47 -1.63 23.37
CA ARG A 223 -2.43 -2.51 24.05
C ARG A 223 -3.80 -1.83 24.11
N ARG A 224 -4.86 -2.52 23.69
CA ARG A 224 -6.23 -2.08 23.99
C ARG A 224 -6.35 -2.04 25.51
N ARG A 225 -6.55 -0.86 26.12
CA ARG A 225 -6.93 -0.77 27.52
C ARG A 225 -8.27 -1.49 27.65
N ARG A 226 -8.28 -2.64 28.33
CA ARG A 226 -9.52 -3.25 28.81
C ARG A 226 -10.10 -2.25 29.78
N LEU A 227 -11.24 -1.63 29.46
CA LEU A 227 -12.02 -0.95 30.48
C LEU A 227 -12.37 -2.00 31.52
N PRO A 228 -12.16 -1.74 32.82
CA PRO A 228 -12.60 -2.65 33.85
C PRO A 228 -14.10 -2.86 33.64
N SER A 229 -14.52 -4.13 33.55
CA SER A 229 -15.93 -4.45 33.60
C SER A 229 -16.45 -3.90 34.91
N THR A 230 -17.28 -2.86 34.86
CA THR A 230 -18.10 -2.46 36.00
C THR A 230 -18.94 -3.68 36.33
N ILE A 231 -18.48 -4.43 37.34
CA ILE A 231 -19.24 -5.51 37.95
C ILE A 231 -20.48 -4.83 38.52
N GLY A 232 -21.63 -5.16 37.93
CA GLY A 232 -22.91 -4.68 38.42
C GLY A 232 -23.14 -5.13 39.85
N GLN A 233 -23.56 -4.19 40.62
CA GLN A 233 -24.32 -4.44 41.85
C GLN A 233 -25.77 -4.75 41.50
#